data_14bd44c95ffb4d193b6eaac184ccbf29
#
_entry.id   14bd44c95ffb4d193b6eaac184ccbf29
#
_cell.length_a   1.000
_cell.length_b   1.000
_cell.length_c   1.000
_cell.angle_alpha   90.00
_cell.angle_beta   90.00
_cell.angle_gamma   90.00
#
_symmetry.space_group_name_H-M   'P 1'
#
loop_
_entity.id
_entity.type
_entity.pdbx_description
1 polymer ?
#
loop_
_entity_poly.entity_id
_entity_poly.type
_entity_poly.pdbx_seq_one_letter_code
_entity_poly.pdbx_strand_id
1 'polypeptide(L)'
;MVTAFNYLAYKDRYGGLYAQYRDLYIVNRTLSLKELKAKQEELYTAFIEKTMNTSTFYKEAFKEVNQPELLSNISKLPIVDKGALQSQINKVYTLPKSDGVISKTGGTTGTSLEVVFTKDDMQKRFGMLDAFRASFGYRLGIKTAWFSGKAILTPKDAANKKFWKTDYLHKVRYYSTFHIQSKNILYYINNLKKYKPLYIVGFPSTLLEIARYGLAHNITFDRGIVKAIFPTAEQVDDYTRSQLEGFFKTNVYDQYASSEGAPFIIECKQRNLHLELQSGVFEVLDANDIPAMEGRLVVTSFTTNGTPLIRYDIGDALVLSDAVCTCGNNNPLVEKILGRSNDFIYSEAVGKINLGNLSNALKDVNGVLKFQAIQDEKEAITILLVKDQTLFSEKDQRVFMANIRARVGEKMHIDLKFVDEIANEASGKFRMIKNNIKGRME
;
A
#
# COMPACT_ATOMS: atom_id res chain seq x y z
N MET A 1 7.64 14.30 23.09
CA MET A 1 6.63 14.73 22.10
C MET A 1 6.05 13.55 21.34
N VAL A 2 6.82 12.77 20.53
CA VAL A 2 6.29 11.61 19.75
C VAL A 2 5.67 10.53 20.64
N THR A 3 6.28 10.19 21.78
CA THR A 3 5.74 9.19 22.72
C THR A 3 4.39 9.64 23.30
N ALA A 4 4.25 10.91 23.69
CA ALA A 4 2.99 11.44 24.24
C ALA A 4 1.88 11.47 23.16
N PHE A 5 2.20 11.91 21.94
CA PHE A 5 1.26 11.90 20.82
C PHE A 5 0.83 10.46 20.47
N ASN A 6 1.78 9.52 20.42
CA ASN A 6 1.46 8.13 20.13
C ASN A 6 0.66 7.48 21.25
N TYR A 7 0.87 7.83 22.50
CA TYR A 7 0.10 7.27 23.62
C TYR A 7 -1.41 7.47 23.43
N LEU A 8 -1.83 8.66 22.97
CA LEU A 8 -3.24 8.92 22.66
C LEU A 8 -3.71 8.16 21.41
N ALA A 9 -2.93 8.22 20.33
CA ALA A 9 -3.27 7.55 19.08
C ALA A 9 -3.27 6.00 19.20
N TYR A 10 -2.41 5.45 20.05
CA TYR A 10 -2.38 4.01 20.35
C TYR A 10 -3.61 3.53 21.09
N LYS A 11 -4.22 4.39 21.92
CA LYS A 11 -5.43 4.04 22.66
C LYS A 11 -6.59 3.70 21.71
N ASP A 12 -6.73 4.45 20.62
CA ASP A 12 -7.75 4.20 19.61
C ASP A 12 -7.47 2.96 18.75
N ARG A 13 -6.19 2.59 18.57
CA ARG A 13 -5.77 1.48 17.71
C ARG A 13 -5.60 0.16 18.44
N TYR A 14 -5.05 0.21 19.64
CA TYR A 14 -4.58 -0.97 20.41
C TYR A 14 -5.29 -1.10 21.76
N GLY A 15 -6.31 -0.28 22.03
CA GLY A 15 -7.19 -0.41 23.18
C GLY A 15 -8.39 -1.30 22.89
N GLY A 16 -9.32 -1.34 23.85
CA GLY A 16 -10.62 -2.01 23.71
C GLY A 16 -10.51 -3.44 23.20
N LEU A 17 -11.10 -3.70 22.04
CA LEU A 17 -11.24 -5.03 21.45
C LEU A 17 -10.04 -5.48 20.60
N TYR A 18 -8.99 -4.65 20.45
CA TYR A 18 -7.84 -4.97 19.58
C TYR A 18 -7.23 -6.36 19.84
N ALA A 19 -6.95 -6.70 21.13
CA ALA A 19 -6.34 -7.98 21.48
C ALA A 19 -7.26 -9.15 21.12
N GLN A 20 -8.55 -9.01 21.40
CA GLN A 20 -9.56 -10.01 21.06
C GLN A 20 -9.62 -10.24 19.54
N TYR A 21 -9.65 -9.18 18.73
CA TYR A 21 -9.67 -9.30 17.28
C TYR A 21 -8.37 -9.91 16.74
N ARG A 22 -7.21 -9.48 17.24
CA ARG A 22 -5.94 -10.08 16.85
C ARG A 22 -5.94 -11.59 17.09
N ASP A 23 -6.32 -12.03 18.24
CA ASP A 23 -6.29 -13.45 18.64
C ASP A 23 -7.34 -14.26 17.85
N LEU A 24 -8.53 -13.67 17.60
CA LEU A 24 -9.55 -14.27 16.74
C LEU A 24 -9.03 -14.50 15.31
N TYR A 25 -8.35 -13.52 14.71
CA TYR A 25 -7.80 -13.66 13.36
C TYR A 25 -6.64 -14.65 13.29
N ILE A 26 -5.87 -14.81 14.36
CA ILE A 26 -4.85 -15.86 14.44
C ILE A 26 -5.49 -17.25 14.41
N VAL A 27 -6.54 -17.45 15.22
CA VAL A 27 -7.26 -18.74 15.29
C VAL A 27 -7.98 -19.03 13.97
N ASN A 28 -8.68 -18.06 13.43
CA ASN A 28 -9.51 -18.24 12.23
C ASN A 28 -8.72 -18.56 10.94
N ARG A 29 -7.41 -18.32 10.92
CA ARG A 29 -6.56 -18.66 9.76
C ARG A 29 -6.54 -20.13 9.41
N THR A 30 -6.79 -20.99 10.38
CA THR A 30 -6.80 -22.45 10.19
C THR A 30 -8.17 -23.00 9.81
N LEU A 31 -9.19 -22.16 9.74
CA LEU A 31 -10.53 -22.54 9.28
C LEU A 31 -10.46 -23.04 7.83
N SER A 32 -11.30 -24.01 7.49
CA SER A 32 -11.48 -24.44 6.11
C SER A 32 -12.06 -23.30 5.25
N LEU A 33 -11.86 -23.34 3.94
CA LEU A 33 -12.44 -22.36 3.03
C LEU A 33 -13.98 -22.28 3.14
N LYS A 34 -14.65 -23.40 3.43
CA LYS A 34 -16.10 -23.44 3.66
C LYS A 34 -16.49 -22.63 4.90
N GLU A 35 -15.76 -22.80 6.00
CA GLU A 35 -16.00 -22.05 7.24
C GLU A 35 -15.67 -20.56 7.09
N LEU A 36 -14.59 -20.22 6.36
CA LEU A 36 -14.24 -18.84 6.04
C LEU A 36 -15.32 -18.15 5.21
N LYS A 37 -15.88 -18.84 4.19
CA LYS A 37 -17.00 -18.31 3.39
C LYS A 37 -18.27 -18.12 4.22
N ALA A 38 -18.63 -19.09 5.06
CA ALA A 38 -19.78 -18.94 5.96
C ALA A 38 -19.61 -17.75 6.92
N LYS A 39 -18.39 -17.55 7.44
CA LYS A 39 -18.08 -16.37 8.27
C LYS A 39 -18.10 -15.07 7.48
N GLN A 40 -17.69 -15.08 6.21
CA GLN A 40 -17.80 -13.91 5.33
C GLN A 40 -19.27 -13.52 5.10
N GLU A 41 -20.15 -14.50 4.87
CA GLU A 41 -21.61 -14.29 4.72
C GLU A 41 -22.22 -13.68 5.98
N GLU A 42 -21.90 -14.21 7.17
CA GLU A 42 -22.35 -13.68 8.46
C GLU A 42 -21.93 -12.21 8.63
N LEU A 43 -20.66 -11.91 8.37
CA LEU A 43 -20.11 -10.55 8.50
C LEU A 43 -20.70 -9.59 7.46
N TYR A 44 -20.94 -10.07 6.24
CA TYR A 44 -21.56 -9.30 5.17
C TYR A 44 -23.00 -8.93 5.55
N THR A 45 -23.83 -9.90 5.94
CA THR A 45 -25.21 -9.67 6.36
C THR A 45 -25.28 -8.61 7.46
N ALA A 46 -24.52 -8.78 8.53
CA ALA A 46 -24.50 -7.84 9.64
C ALA A 46 -24.01 -6.43 9.22
N PHE A 47 -23.04 -6.35 8.30
CA PHE A 47 -22.52 -5.08 7.81
C PHE A 47 -23.54 -4.34 6.93
N ILE A 48 -24.23 -5.03 6.02
CA ILE A 48 -25.26 -4.44 5.15
C ILE A 48 -26.45 -3.97 5.97
N GLU A 49 -27.00 -4.83 6.85
CA GLU A 49 -28.15 -4.46 7.73
C GLU A 49 -27.84 -3.20 8.54
N LYS A 50 -26.66 -3.16 9.17
CA LYS A 50 -26.23 -1.98 9.93
C LYS A 50 -26.11 -0.75 9.06
N THR A 51 -25.52 -0.88 7.87
CA THR A 51 -25.32 0.24 6.95
C THR A 51 -26.64 0.81 6.45
N MET A 52 -27.59 -0.03 6.08
CA MET A 52 -28.94 0.40 5.64
C MET A 52 -29.70 1.13 6.75
N ASN A 53 -29.46 0.81 7.99
CA ASN A 53 -30.08 1.49 9.13
C ASN A 53 -29.40 2.82 9.50
N THR A 54 -28.16 3.06 9.08
CA THR A 54 -27.36 4.19 9.57
C THR A 54 -26.89 5.16 8.47
N SER A 55 -26.81 4.72 7.19
CA SER A 55 -26.42 5.55 6.05
C SER A 55 -27.61 5.83 5.12
N THR A 56 -28.00 7.09 5.02
CA THR A 56 -29.10 7.49 4.11
C THR A 56 -28.74 7.26 2.63
N PHE A 57 -27.46 7.39 2.27
CA PHE A 57 -26.97 7.10 0.92
C PHE A 57 -27.24 5.64 0.53
N TYR A 58 -26.82 4.67 1.33
CA TYR A 58 -27.00 3.26 1.00
C TYR A 58 -28.45 2.78 1.16
N LYS A 59 -29.20 3.35 2.08
CA LYS A 59 -30.63 3.09 2.20
C LYS A 59 -31.39 3.49 0.91
N GLU A 60 -31.05 4.65 0.33
CA GLU A 60 -31.61 5.08 -0.94
C GLU A 60 -31.12 4.23 -2.12
N ALA A 61 -29.80 3.92 -2.16
CA ALA A 61 -29.18 3.18 -3.26
C ALA A 61 -29.70 1.73 -3.37
N PHE A 62 -30.08 1.10 -2.26
CA PHE A 62 -30.47 -0.32 -2.21
C PHE A 62 -32.00 -0.54 -2.12
N LYS A 63 -32.81 0.51 -2.13
CA LYS A 63 -34.26 0.42 -1.92
C LYS A 63 -35.00 -0.50 -2.90
N GLU A 64 -34.50 -0.63 -4.14
CA GLU A 64 -35.07 -1.47 -5.18
C GLU A 64 -34.47 -2.89 -5.22
N VAL A 65 -33.45 -3.17 -4.40
CA VAL A 65 -32.79 -4.47 -4.36
C VAL A 65 -33.46 -5.34 -3.31
N ASN A 66 -34.00 -6.48 -3.73
CA ASN A 66 -34.57 -7.45 -2.81
C ASN A 66 -33.46 -8.19 -2.06
N GLN A 67 -33.56 -8.21 -0.73
CA GLN A 67 -32.60 -8.88 0.18
C GLN A 67 -31.12 -8.48 -0.10
N PRO A 68 -30.77 -7.20 -0.02
CA PRO A 68 -29.40 -6.73 -0.28
C PRO A 68 -28.40 -7.28 0.75
N GLU A 69 -28.85 -7.74 1.92
CA GLU A 69 -28.07 -8.35 3.00
C GLU A 69 -27.61 -9.77 2.68
N LEU A 70 -28.12 -10.41 1.64
CA LEU A 70 -27.65 -11.72 1.18
C LEU A 70 -26.43 -11.55 0.26
N LEU A 71 -25.30 -12.19 0.61
CA LEU A 71 -24.08 -12.12 -0.19
C LEU A 71 -24.27 -12.59 -1.63
N SER A 72 -25.17 -13.55 -1.87
CA SER A 72 -25.54 -14.03 -3.20
C SER A 72 -26.17 -12.97 -4.10
N ASN A 73 -26.68 -11.89 -3.51
CA ASN A 73 -27.31 -10.75 -4.22
C ASN A 73 -26.35 -9.57 -4.43
N ILE A 74 -25.07 -9.68 -4.01
CA ILE A 74 -24.11 -8.56 -4.07
C ILE A 74 -23.98 -7.97 -5.48
N SER A 75 -24.01 -8.79 -6.52
CA SER A 75 -23.91 -8.34 -7.92
C SER A 75 -25.08 -7.44 -8.37
N LYS A 76 -26.21 -7.46 -7.66
CA LYS A 76 -27.38 -6.61 -7.91
C LYS A 76 -27.24 -5.21 -7.31
N LEU A 77 -26.30 -5.01 -6.36
CA LEU A 77 -26.03 -3.73 -5.78
C LEU A 77 -25.25 -2.85 -6.77
N PRO A 78 -25.49 -1.52 -6.80
CA PRO A 78 -24.74 -0.62 -7.66
C PRO A 78 -23.27 -0.58 -7.28
N ILE A 79 -22.39 -0.45 -8.28
CA ILE A 79 -20.96 -0.15 -8.06
C ILE A 79 -20.84 1.33 -7.76
N VAL A 80 -20.09 1.66 -6.70
CA VAL A 80 -19.88 3.02 -6.23
C VAL A 80 -18.43 3.40 -6.43
N ASP A 81 -18.18 4.52 -7.09
CA ASP A 81 -16.83 5.07 -7.26
C ASP A 81 -16.52 6.20 -6.25
N LYS A 82 -15.29 6.68 -6.30
CA LYS A 82 -14.82 7.76 -5.43
C LYS A 82 -15.62 9.05 -5.61
N GLY A 83 -15.99 9.40 -6.85
CA GLY A 83 -16.75 10.60 -7.17
C GLY A 83 -18.15 10.55 -6.58
N ALA A 84 -18.84 9.42 -6.72
CA ALA A 84 -20.16 9.19 -6.15
C ALA A 84 -20.14 9.31 -4.61
N LEU A 85 -19.14 8.71 -3.95
CA LEU A 85 -19.00 8.87 -2.50
C LEU A 85 -18.73 10.32 -2.09
N GLN A 86 -17.80 11.01 -2.79
CA GLN A 86 -17.45 12.40 -2.47
C GLN A 86 -18.62 13.35 -2.63
N SER A 87 -19.41 13.21 -3.70
CA SER A 87 -20.55 14.10 -3.99
C SER A 87 -21.64 14.03 -2.92
N GLN A 88 -21.77 12.90 -2.22
CA GLN A 88 -22.80 12.67 -1.21
C GLN A 88 -22.24 12.24 0.15
N ILE A 89 -20.99 12.58 0.44
CA ILE A 89 -20.24 12.04 1.58
C ILE A 89 -20.96 12.22 2.93
N ASN A 90 -21.70 13.33 3.13
CA ASN A 90 -22.45 13.57 4.35
C ASN A 90 -23.63 12.60 4.53
N LYS A 91 -24.17 12.04 3.44
CA LYS A 91 -25.23 11.01 3.49
C LYS A 91 -24.61 9.60 3.67
N VAL A 92 -23.35 9.43 3.29
CA VAL A 92 -22.62 8.17 3.46
C VAL A 92 -22.22 7.93 4.92
N TYR A 93 -21.77 8.97 5.62
CA TYR A 93 -21.35 8.86 7.03
C TYR A 93 -22.43 8.29 7.91
N THR A 94 -22.07 7.35 8.77
CA THR A 94 -22.94 6.70 9.76
C THR A 94 -22.83 7.31 11.15
N LEU A 95 -21.83 8.19 11.36
CA LEU A 95 -21.57 8.90 12.63
C LEU A 95 -20.96 10.27 12.34
N PRO A 96 -21.07 11.22 13.31
CA PRO A 96 -20.37 12.50 13.23
C PRO A 96 -18.85 12.31 13.14
N LYS A 97 -18.18 13.17 12.38
CA LYS A 97 -16.71 13.14 12.23
C LYS A 97 -15.95 13.28 13.57
N SER A 98 -16.54 14.00 14.53
CA SER A 98 -15.99 14.18 15.88
C SER A 98 -15.87 12.87 16.66
N ASP A 99 -16.72 11.89 16.36
CA ASP A 99 -16.86 10.65 17.12
C ASP A 99 -16.04 9.50 16.55
N GLY A 100 -15.41 9.74 15.39
CA GLY A 100 -14.60 8.77 14.64
C GLY A 100 -13.14 9.15 14.49
N VAL A 101 -12.39 8.26 13.87
CA VAL A 101 -10.99 8.48 13.46
C VAL A 101 -10.94 8.81 11.98
N ILE A 102 -10.49 10.03 11.66
CA ILE A 102 -10.45 10.51 10.28
C ILE A 102 -9.19 10.00 9.58
N SER A 103 -9.37 9.47 8.38
CA SER A 103 -8.30 9.18 7.41
C SER A 103 -8.55 9.93 6.11
N LYS A 104 -7.47 10.46 5.52
CA LYS A 104 -7.51 11.16 4.23
C LYS A 104 -6.73 10.38 3.20
N THR A 105 -7.33 10.21 2.02
CA THR A 105 -6.63 9.57 0.90
C THR A 105 -5.59 10.53 0.30
N GLY A 106 -4.45 10.01 -0.13
CA GLY A 106 -3.52 10.76 -0.97
C GLY A 106 -4.18 10.98 -2.34
N GLY A 107 -4.81 12.12 -2.54
CA GLY A 107 -5.49 12.43 -3.80
C GLY A 107 -4.51 12.62 -4.95
N THR A 108 -4.34 11.62 -5.80
CA THR A 108 -3.57 11.72 -7.05
C THR A 108 -4.33 12.46 -8.15
N THR A 109 -5.64 12.69 -7.96
CA THR A 109 -6.56 13.32 -8.92
C THR A 109 -7.12 14.67 -8.44
N GLY A 110 -6.50 15.28 -7.41
CA GLY A 110 -6.83 16.63 -6.94
C GLY A 110 -7.72 16.72 -5.70
N THR A 111 -8.71 15.85 -5.51
CA THR A 111 -9.58 15.85 -4.33
C THR A 111 -9.36 14.62 -3.46
N SER A 112 -8.99 14.86 -2.18
CA SER A 112 -8.82 13.80 -1.19
C SER A 112 -10.18 13.32 -0.68
N LEU A 113 -10.43 12.01 -0.67
CA LEU A 113 -11.58 11.46 0.05
C LEU A 113 -11.25 11.40 1.53
N GLU A 114 -12.12 11.95 2.35
CA GLU A 114 -12.04 11.90 3.80
C GLU A 114 -12.99 10.81 4.30
N VAL A 115 -12.43 9.77 4.90
CA VAL A 115 -13.18 8.67 5.49
C VAL A 115 -13.10 8.71 7.00
N VAL A 116 -14.19 8.33 7.64
CA VAL A 116 -14.33 8.25 9.09
C VAL A 116 -14.38 6.77 9.47
N PHE A 117 -13.54 6.33 10.36
CA PHE A 117 -13.58 5.00 10.96
C PHE A 117 -14.15 5.08 12.35
N THR A 118 -14.94 4.10 12.77
CA THR A 118 -15.23 3.92 14.18
C THR A 118 -13.96 3.47 14.93
N LYS A 119 -13.94 3.62 16.25
CA LYS A 119 -12.82 3.08 17.07
C LYS A 119 -12.72 1.56 16.92
N ASP A 120 -13.87 0.88 16.85
CA ASP A 120 -13.95 -0.55 16.63
C ASP A 120 -13.35 -0.97 15.27
N ASP A 121 -13.66 -0.24 14.20
CA ASP A 121 -13.02 -0.45 12.88
C ASP A 121 -11.51 -0.36 12.97
N MET A 122 -10.99 0.68 13.64
CA MET A 122 -9.56 0.86 13.80
C MET A 122 -8.93 -0.31 14.57
N GLN A 123 -9.55 -0.76 15.66
CA GLN A 123 -9.06 -1.87 16.46
C GLN A 123 -9.10 -3.19 15.69
N LYS A 124 -10.18 -3.46 14.94
CA LYS A 124 -10.28 -4.62 14.04
C LYS A 124 -9.17 -4.60 13.00
N ARG A 125 -8.99 -3.50 12.29
CA ARG A 125 -7.96 -3.35 11.25
C ARG A 125 -6.55 -3.56 11.79
N PHE A 126 -6.21 -2.94 12.92
CA PHE A 126 -4.89 -3.12 13.54
C PHE A 126 -4.72 -4.52 14.14
N GLY A 127 -5.78 -5.12 14.69
CA GLY A 127 -5.79 -6.51 15.15
C GLY A 127 -5.48 -7.48 14.01
N MET A 128 -6.11 -7.31 12.86
CA MET A 128 -5.87 -8.13 11.67
C MET A 128 -4.45 -7.98 11.11
N LEU A 129 -3.96 -6.73 10.98
CA LEU A 129 -2.58 -6.48 10.53
C LEU A 129 -1.55 -7.08 11.49
N ASP A 130 -1.76 -6.97 12.78
CA ASP A 130 -0.82 -7.50 13.75
C ASP A 130 -0.95 -9.02 13.92
N ALA A 131 -2.13 -9.61 13.67
CA ALA A 131 -2.29 -11.05 13.51
C ALA A 131 -1.47 -11.58 12.31
N PHE A 132 -1.51 -10.88 11.18
CA PHE A 132 -0.63 -11.18 10.04
C PHE A 132 0.84 -11.13 10.43
N ARG A 133 1.30 -10.03 11.00
CA ARG A 133 2.70 -9.82 11.40
C ARG A 133 3.15 -10.80 12.48
N ALA A 134 2.24 -11.24 13.35
CA ALA A 134 2.51 -12.22 14.41
C ALA A 134 2.96 -13.57 13.83
N SER A 135 2.53 -13.93 12.62
CA SER A 135 3.02 -15.13 11.91
C SER A 135 4.54 -15.11 11.68
N PHE A 136 5.14 -13.94 11.70
CA PHE A 136 6.59 -13.72 11.56
C PHE A 136 7.26 -13.37 12.88
N GLY A 137 6.54 -13.52 14.02
CA GLY A 137 7.04 -13.27 15.38
C GLY A 137 6.94 -11.81 15.83
N TYR A 138 6.25 -10.95 15.07
CA TYR A 138 5.98 -9.57 15.49
C TYR A 138 5.00 -9.53 16.66
N ARG A 139 5.21 -8.59 17.55
CA ARG A 139 4.26 -8.20 18.59
C ARG A 139 4.44 -6.72 18.92
N LEU A 140 3.38 -6.08 19.36
CA LEU A 140 3.43 -4.69 19.83
C LEU A 140 4.49 -4.53 20.93
N GLY A 141 5.27 -3.45 20.87
CA GLY A 141 6.37 -3.19 21.82
C GLY A 141 7.71 -3.86 21.47
N ILE A 142 7.81 -4.52 20.31
CA ILE A 142 9.09 -4.99 19.77
C ILE A 142 9.81 -3.84 19.04
N LYS A 143 11.14 -3.82 19.09
CA LYS A 143 11.97 -2.85 18.36
C LYS A 143 11.62 -2.82 16.87
N THR A 144 11.02 -1.73 16.43
CA THR A 144 10.54 -1.55 15.05
C THR A 144 11.07 -0.23 14.48
N ALA A 145 11.59 -0.26 13.26
CA ALA A 145 11.84 0.93 12.46
C ALA A 145 10.61 1.20 11.58
N TRP A 146 10.08 2.42 11.63
CA TRP A 146 8.89 2.80 10.90
C TRP A 146 9.16 3.99 9.99
N PHE A 147 9.03 3.78 8.68
CA PHE A 147 9.14 4.82 7.67
C PHE A 147 7.74 5.22 7.20
N SER A 148 7.33 6.43 7.50
CA SER A 148 6.00 6.91 7.15
C SER A 148 6.02 8.38 6.76
N GLY A 149 5.05 8.80 5.94
CA GLY A 149 4.89 10.17 5.46
C GLY A 149 4.44 11.19 6.52
N LYS A 150 4.77 10.98 7.80
CA LYS A 150 4.49 11.95 8.86
C LYS A 150 5.63 12.93 9.03
N ALA A 151 5.33 14.22 9.06
CA ALA A 151 6.30 15.26 9.41
C ALA A 151 6.61 15.21 10.92
N ILE A 152 7.68 14.49 11.28
CA ILE A 152 8.07 14.25 12.68
C ILE A 152 9.25 15.08 13.16
N LEU A 153 9.98 15.69 12.23
CA LEU A 153 11.21 16.42 12.54
C LEU A 153 10.96 17.91 12.74
N THR A 154 11.77 18.52 13.59
CA THR A 154 11.93 19.98 13.66
C THR A 154 13.08 20.41 12.74
N PRO A 155 13.16 21.70 12.34
CA PRO A 155 14.31 22.22 11.58
C PRO A 155 15.66 21.96 12.29
N LYS A 156 15.69 22.03 13.63
CA LYS A 156 16.88 21.72 14.44
C LYS A 156 17.31 20.25 14.31
N ASP A 157 16.37 19.29 14.22
CA ASP A 157 16.71 17.89 14.02
C ASP A 157 17.42 17.68 12.68
N ALA A 158 16.86 18.25 11.60
CA ALA A 158 17.43 18.16 10.26
C ALA A 158 18.82 18.83 10.16
N ALA A 159 18.99 20.01 10.78
CA ALA A 159 20.29 20.69 10.85
C ALA A 159 21.34 19.82 11.55
N ASN A 160 20.96 19.09 12.60
CA ASN A 160 21.83 18.15 13.33
C ASN A 160 21.93 16.76 12.68
N LYS A 161 21.49 16.58 11.42
CA LYS A 161 21.52 15.29 10.70
C LYS A 161 20.81 14.17 11.45
N LYS A 162 19.79 14.50 12.24
CA LYS A 162 18.98 13.55 13.01
C LYS A 162 17.62 13.35 12.34
N PHE A 163 17.50 12.33 11.51
CA PHE A 163 16.33 12.08 10.67
C PHE A 163 15.32 11.09 11.27
N TRP A 164 15.29 10.96 12.60
CA TRP A 164 14.42 10.04 13.32
C TRP A 164 13.97 10.57 14.68
N LYS A 165 12.84 10.06 15.15
CA LYS A 165 12.34 10.21 16.52
C LYS A 165 12.01 8.84 17.09
N THR A 166 12.23 8.64 18.38
CA THR A 166 11.95 7.36 19.04
C THR A 166 10.76 7.50 19.99
N ASP A 167 9.81 6.60 19.84
CA ASP A 167 8.80 6.29 20.84
C ASP A 167 9.39 5.21 21.77
N TYR A 168 9.78 5.62 22.95
CA TYR A 168 10.43 4.74 23.92
C TYR A 168 9.45 3.76 24.57
N LEU A 169 8.18 4.14 24.71
CA LEU A 169 7.15 3.31 25.31
C LEU A 169 6.85 2.09 24.42
N HIS A 170 6.62 2.32 23.14
CA HIS A 170 6.27 1.27 22.19
C HIS A 170 7.48 0.70 21.44
N LYS A 171 8.70 1.17 21.75
CA LYS A 171 9.97 0.75 21.10
C LYS A 171 9.94 0.91 19.57
N VAL A 172 9.28 1.96 19.08
CA VAL A 172 9.23 2.29 17.64
C VAL A 172 10.11 3.48 17.35
N ARG A 173 11.00 3.35 16.37
CA ARG A 173 11.76 4.49 15.83
C ARG A 173 11.18 4.88 14.49
N TYR A 174 10.63 6.09 14.45
CA TYR A 174 10.08 6.68 13.23
C TYR A 174 11.19 7.40 12.47
N TYR A 175 11.33 7.10 11.20
CA TYR A 175 12.27 7.72 10.27
C TYR A 175 11.50 8.62 9.30
N SER A 176 12.04 9.81 9.05
CA SER A 176 11.47 10.75 8.09
C SER A 176 11.69 10.26 6.66
N THR A 177 10.62 10.20 5.87
CA THR A 177 10.70 9.88 4.43
C THR A 177 10.99 11.12 3.56
N PHE A 178 10.87 12.32 4.13
CA PHE A 178 11.06 13.58 3.40
C PHE A 178 12.53 14.02 3.26
N HIS A 179 13.46 13.36 3.94
CA HIS A 179 14.86 13.74 3.98
C HIS A 179 15.78 12.65 3.40
N ILE A 180 15.21 11.68 2.68
CA ILE A 180 15.97 10.64 1.98
C ILE A 180 16.57 11.29 0.72
N GLN A 181 17.84 11.60 0.80
CA GLN A 181 18.65 12.19 -0.26
C GLN A 181 20.06 11.58 -0.15
N SER A 182 20.80 11.49 -1.24
CA SER A 182 22.13 10.87 -1.30
C SER A 182 23.03 11.31 -0.14
N LYS A 183 23.11 12.64 0.12
CA LYS A 183 23.91 13.22 1.21
C LYS A 183 23.47 12.82 2.63
N ASN A 184 22.26 12.28 2.78
CA ASN A 184 21.67 11.94 4.08
C ASN A 184 21.56 10.43 4.32
N ILE A 185 21.55 9.60 3.27
CA ILE A 185 21.26 8.15 3.37
C ILE A 185 22.19 7.44 4.36
N LEU A 186 23.47 7.80 4.38
CA LEU A 186 24.44 7.19 5.29
C LEU A 186 24.07 7.40 6.78
N TYR A 187 23.47 8.53 7.14
CA TYR A 187 22.97 8.76 8.50
C TYR A 187 21.84 7.80 8.87
N TYR A 188 20.95 7.49 7.91
CA TYR A 188 19.88 6.51 8.09
C TYR A 188 20.47 5.11 8.28
N ILE A 189 21.37 4.67 7.41
CA ILE A 189 22.01 3.36 7.48
C ILE A 189 22.74 3.18 8.82
N ASN A 190 23.59 4.14 9.21
CA ASN A 190 24.34 4.08 10.46
C ASN A 190 23.42 4.03 11.68
N ASN A 191 22.33 4.81 11.64
CA ASN A 191 21.37 4.80 12.74
C ASN A 191 20.56 3.50 12.80
N LEU A 192 20.14 2.94 11.67
CA LEU A 192 19.46 1.66 11.60
C LEU A 192 20.37 0.53 12.14
N LYS A 193 21.64 0.49 11.71
CA LYS A 193 22.63 -0.48 12.23
C LYS A 193 22.84 -0.36 13.74
N LYS A 194 22.91 0.88 14.27
CA LYS A 194 23.02 1.14 15.71
C LYS A 194 21.75 0.76 16.47
N TYR A 195 20.57 1.08 15.91
CA TYR A 195 19.29 0.80 16.55
C TYR A 195 18.95 -0.69 16.55
N LYS A 196 19.37 -1.43 15.54
CA LYS A 196 19.09 -2.86 15.34
C LYS A 196 17.60 -3.18 15.48
N PRO A 197 16.73 -2.65 14.59
CA PRO A 197 15.31 -2.99 14.63
C PRO A 197 15.12 -4.46 14.28
N LEU A 198 14.20 -5.14 14.95
CA LEU A 198 13.83 -6.52 14.61
C LEU A 198 12.85 -6.55 13.43
N TYR A 199 12.06 -5.49 13.25
CA TYR A 199 11.13 -5.35 12.14
C TYR A 199 11.22 -3.96 11.52
N ILE A 200 10.95 -3.92 10.22
CA ILE A 200 10.88 -2.68 9.46
C ILE A 200 9.48 -2.59 8.84
N VAL A 201 8.83 -1.43 9.00
CA VAL A 201 7.55 -1.10 8.36
C VAL A 201 7.75 0.19 7.59
N GLY A 202 7.36 0.25 6.32
CA GLY A 202 7.52 1.50 5.60
C GLY A 202 7.24 1.43 4.10
N PHE A 203 7.38 2.57 3.46
CA PHE A 203 7.20 2.69 2.02
C PHE A 203 8.32 1.97 1.26
N PRO A 204 7.98 1.03 0.36
CA PRO A 204 8.96 0.35 -0.50
C PRO A 204 9.93 1.29 -1.19
N SER A 205 9.45 2.38 -1.79
CA SER A 205 10.28 3.36 -2.48
C SER A 205 11.36 3.99 -1.57
N THR A 206 10.98 4.37 -0.36
CA THR A 206 11.92 4.94 0.63
C THR A 206 12.97 3.93 1.07
N LEU A 207 12.56 2.70 1.33
CA LEU A 207 13.46 1.61 1.71
C LEU A 207 14.38 1.21 0.56
N LEU A 208 13.87 1.25 -0.68
CA LEU A 208 14.62 0.96 -1.90
C LEU A 208 15.79 1.95 -2.12
N GLU A 209 15.56 3.26 -1.93
CA GLU A 209 16.62 4.26 -2.01
C GLU A 209 17.76 3.96 -1.03
N ILE A 210 17.41 3.61 0.22
CA ILE A 210 18.40 3.24 1.24
C ILE A 210 19.13 1.95 0.87
N ALA A 211 18.40 0.93 0.41
CA ALA A 211 18.96 -0.37 0.07
C ALA A 211 19.90 -0.27 -1.12
N ARG A 212 19.52 0.44 -2.18
CA ARG A 212 20.35 0.65 -3.38
C ARG A 212 21.64 1.38 -3.05
N TYR A 213 21.55 2.46 -2.28
CA TYR A 213 22.74 3.18 -1.82
C TYR A 213 23.68 2.23 -1.04
N GLY A 214 23.12 1.49 -0.10
CA GLY A 214 23.92 0.56 0.70
C GLY A 214 24.60 -0.53 -0.14
N LEU A 215 23.85 -1.19 -1.04
CA LEU A 215 24.39 -2.24 -1.92
C LEU A 215 25.48 -1.69 -2.85
N ALA A 216 25.28 -0.52 -3.44
CA ALA A 216 26.23 0.13 -4.31
C ALA A 216 27.54 0.49 -3.60
N HIS A 217 27.50 0.75 -2.28
CA HIS A 217 28.67 1.03 -1.45
C HIS A 217 29.16 -0.18 -0.64
N ASN A 218 28.75 -1.42 -0.99
CA ASN A 218 29.09 -2.66 -0.31
C ASN A 218 28.72 -2.67 1.20
N ILE A 219 27.67 -1.95 1.55
CA ILE A 219 27.11 -1.92 2.91
C ILE A 219 25.88 -2.80 2.95
N THR A 220 25.82 -3.77 3.83
CA THR A 220 24.65 -4.62 4.08
C THR A 220 24.40 -4.78 5.56
N PHE A 221 23.25 -5.32 5.93
CA PHE A 221 22.98 -5.77 7.29
C PHE A 221 23.49 -7.19 7.51
N ASP A 222 23.83 -7.53 8.76
CA ASP A 222 24.09 -8.91 9.12
C ASP A 222 22.78 -9.68 9.19
N ARG A 223 22.82 -10.95 8.75
CA ARG A 223 21.66 -11.83 8.80
C ARG A 223 21.15 -11.99 10.25
N GLY A 224 19.85 -11.95 10.45
CA GLY A 224 19.20 -12.15 11.75
C GLY A 224 19.00 -10.87 12.58
N ILE A 225 19.58 -9.73 12.20
CA ILE A 225 19.27 -8.44 12.85
C ILE A 225 17.81 -8.06 12.57
N VAL A 226 17.42 -8.01 11.30
CA VAL A 226 16.03 -7.77 10.88
C VAL A 226 15.39 -9.13 10.60
N LYS A 227 14.22 -9.39 11.17
CA LYS A 227 13.48 -10.65 11.01
C LYS A 227 12.49 -10.62 9.84
N ALA A 228 11.89 -9.46 9.59
CA ALA A 228 11.00 -9.25 8.47
C ALA A 228 10.84 -7.77 8.14
N ILE A 229 10.50 -7.49 6.87
CA ILE A 229 10.09 -6.18 6.38
C ILE A 229 8.63 -6.28 5.97
N PHE A 230 7.81 -5.34 6.42
CA PHE A 230 6.39 -5.20 6.08
C PHE A 230 6.19 -3.91 5.29
N PRO A 231 6.17 -3.97 3.96
CA PRO A 231 5.88 -2.83 3.10
C PRO A 231 4.49 -2.28 3.36
N THR A 232 4.28 -1.00 3.09
CA THR A 232 2.96 -0.38 3.24
C THR A 232 2.74 0.72 2.21
N ALA A 233 1.49 0.86 1.79
CA ALA A 233 0.98 1.97 0.99
C ALA A 233 1.49 2.08 -0.47
N GLU A 234 2.41 1.26 -0.90
CA GLU A 234 2.94 1.19 -2.26
C GLU A 234 3.10 -0.27 -2.66
N GLN A 235 3.08 -0.55 -3.96
CA GLN A 235 3.31 -1.89 -4.50
C GLN A 235 4.78 -2.33 -4.32
N VAL A 236 4.98 -3.62 -4.10
CA VAL A 236 6.29 -4.26 -4.08
C VAL A 236 6.46 -5.11 -5.33
N ASP A 237 7.33 -4.69 -6.24
CA ASP A 237 7.73 -5.48 -7.39
C ASP A 237 8.95 -6.36 -7.07
N ASP A 238 9.28 -7.30 -7.98
CA ASP A 238 10.37 -8.25 -7.78
C ASP A 238 11.74 -7.57 -7.66
N TYR A 239 11.95 -6.47 -8.39
CA TYR A 239 13.19 -5.70 -8.29
C TYR A 239 13.32 -5.07 -6.91
N THR A 240 12.31 -4.35 -6.45
CA THR A 240 12.28 -3.73 -5.12
C THR A 240 12.48 -4.78 -4.04
N ARG A 241 11.76 -5.90 -4.13
CA ARG A 241 11.87 -7.02 -3.21
C ARG A 241 13.32 -7.54 -3.13
N SER A 242 13.93 -7.82 -4.28
CA SER A 242 15.30 -8.34 -4.34
C SER A 242 16.33 -7.39 -3.72
N GLN A 243 16.19 -6.08 -3.98
CA GLN A 243 17.07 -5.07 -3.40
C GLN A 243 16.94 -4.97 -1.88
N LEU A 244 15.71 -4.97 -1.37
CA LEU A 244 15.45 -4.91 0.07
C LEU A 244 15.99 -6.16 0.79
N GLU A 245 15.72 -7.34 0.26
CA GLU A 245 16.18 -8.61 0.81
C GLU A 245 17.70 -8.75 0.74
N GLY A 246 18.30 -8.29 -0.37
CA GLY A 246 19.74 -8.26 -0.54
C GLY A 246 20.45 -7.36 0.48
N PHE A 247 19.89 -6.18 0.76
CA PHE A 247 20.46 -5.22 1.69
C PHE A 247 20.23 -5.57 3.15
N PHE A 248 18.98 -5.85 3.54
CA PHE A 248 18.64 -6.14 4.94
C PHE A 248 18.89 -7.59 5.35
N LYS A 249 19.24 -8.49 4.41
CA LYS A 249 19.45 -9.93 4.62
C LYS A 249 18.28 -10.63 5.32
N THR A 250 17.07 -10.23 4.97
CA THR A 250 15.81 -10.76 5.50
C THR A 250 14.73 -10.74 4.41
N ASN A 251 13.61 -11.39 4.70
CA ASN A 251 12.50 -11.46 3.76
C ASN A 251 11.56 -10.24 3.87
N VAL A 252 10.97 -9.88 2.73
CA VAL A 252 9.87 -8.91 2.61
C VAL A 252 8.56 -9.69 2.56
N TYR A 253 7.55 -9.28 3.32
CA TYR A 253 6.20 -9.86 3.30
C TYR A 253 5.16 -8.77 3.06
N ASP A 254 4.50 -8.84 1.92
CA ASP A 254 3.60 -7.80 1.45
C ASP A 254 2.25 -7.82 2.16
N GLN A 255 1.63 -6.65 2.23
CA GLN A 255 0.32 -6.43 2.82
C GLN A 255 -0.40 -5.33 2.04
N TYR A 256 -1.49 -5.67 1.37
CA TYR A 256 -2.34 -4.70 0.71
C TYR A 256 -3.39 -4.18 1.68
N ALA A 257 -3.50 -2.88 1.75
CA ALA A 257 -4.55 -2.13 2.42
C ALA A 257 -4.62 -0.72 1.84
N SER A 258 -5.76 -0.05 1.94
CA SER A 258 -5.91 1.34 1.51
C SER A 258 -6.23 2.29 2.66
N SER A 259 -6.00 3.58 2.41
CA SER A 259 -6.37 4.64 3.35
C SER A 259 -7.88 4.78 3.50
N GLU A 260 -8.63 4.39 2.48
CA GLU A 260 -10.09 4.33 2.46
C GLU A 260 -10.65 3.21 3.32
N GLY A 261 -9.84 2.19 3.58
CA GLY A 261 -10.25 1.06 4.39
C GLY A 261 -10.56 -0.21 3.59
N ALA A 262 -9.96 -0.43 2.42
CA ALA A 262 -10.08 -1.70 1.69
C ALA A 262 -9.89 -2.91 2.59
N PRO A 263 -10.52 -4.04 2.28
CA PRO A 263 -10.20 -5.30 2.91
C PRO A 263 -8.75 -5.70 2.62
N PHE A 264 -8.21 -6.62 3.42
CA PHE A 264 -6.79 -6.95 3.41
C PHE A 264 -6.47 -8.09 2.43
N ILE A 265 -5.33 -7.93 1.72
CA ILE A 265 -4.64 -9.03 1.07
C ILE A 265 -3.27 -9.15 1.74
N ILE A 266 -2.92 -10.34 2.22
CA ILE A 266 -1.73 -10.57 3.05
C ILE A 266 -0.86 -11.70 2.49
N GLU A 267 0.46 -11.51 2.54
CA GLU A 267 1.41 -12.50 2.05
C GLU A 267 1.80 -13.48 3.15
N CYS A 268 1.72 -14.77 2.87
CA CYS A 268 2.12 -15.82 3.81
C CYS A 268 3.64 -16.10 3.75
N LYS A 269 4.13 -17.01 4.62
CA LYS A 269 5.54 -17.43 4.64
C LYS A 269 6.01 -18.10 3.35
N GLN A 270 5.08 -18.62 2.54
CA GLN A 270 5.35 -19.24 1.24
C GLN A 270 5.26 -18.24 0.08
N ARG A 271 5.16 -16.94 0.39
CA ARG A 271 5.13 -15.87 -0.61
C ARG A 271 3.86 -15.80 -1.45
N ASN A 272 2.78 -16.44 -1.01
CA ASN A 272 1.48 -16.35 -1.66
C ASN A 272 0.64 -15.26 -1.00
N LEU A 273 -0.04 -14.46 -1.81
CA LEU A 273 -0.99 -13.43 -1.38
C LEU A 273 -2.37 -14.05 -1.17
N HIS A 274 -2.97 -13.84 -0.02
CA HIS A 274 -4.28 -14.36 0.35
C HIS A 274 -5.29 -13.22 0.51
N LEU A 275 -6.49 -13.37 -0.09
CA LEU A 275 -7.64 -12.52 0.18
C LEU A 275 -8.17 -12.79 1.59
N GLU A 276 -8.12 -11.82 2.49
CA GLU A 276 -8.63 -12.04 3.85
C GLU A 276 -10.16 -11.89 3.89
N LEU A 277 -10.89 -13.00 3.70
CA LEU A 277 -12.34 -13.01 3.57
C LEU A 277 -13.08 -12.44 4.78
N GLN A 278 -12.50 -12.51 5.96
CA GLN A 278 -13.06 -11.90 7.17
C GLN A 278 -12.95 -10.37 7.20
N SER A 279 -12.17 -9.77 6.29
CA SER A 279 -12.05 -8.31 6.17
C SER A 279 -13.05 -7.71 5.20
N GLY A 280 -13.60 -8.50 4.28
CA GLY A 280 -14.55 -8.01 3.28
C GLY A 280 -14.81 -8.97 2.13
N VAL A 281 -15.50 -8.46 1.12
CA VAL A 281 -15.73 -9.12 -0.17
C VAL A 281 -14.83 -8.48 -1.21
N PHE A 282 -14.29 -9.31 -2.09
CA PHE A 282 -13.45 -8.92 -3.21
C PHE A 282 -14.12 -9.41 -4.50
N GLU A 283 -14.49 -8.47 -5.36
CA GLU A 283 -14.97 -8.76 -6.70
C GLU A 283 -13.92 -8.30 -7.69
N VAL A 284 -13.45 -9.19 -8.55
CA VAL A 284 -12.57 -8.88 -9.69
C VAL A 284 -13.43 -8.88 -10.93
N LEU A 285 -13.58 -7.72 -11.56
CA LEU A 285 -14.52 -7.50 -12.65
C LEU A 285 -13.79 -7.04 -13.92
N ASP A 286 -14.26 -7.55 -15.06
CA ASP A 286 -13.82 -7.07 -16.37
C ASP A 286 -14.42 -5.70 -16.74
N ALA A 287 -14.21 -5.25 -17.97
CA ALA A 287 -14.75 -3.99 -18.47
C ALA A 287 -16.29 -3.95 -18.56
N ASN A 288 -16.95 -5.11 -18.55
CA ASN A 288 -18.41 -5.26 -18.62
C ASN A 288 -19.05 -5.56 -17.25
N ASP A 289 -18.32 -5.39 -16.17
CA ASP A 289 -18.75 -5.69 -14.80
C ASP A 289 -19.01 -7.18 -14.53
N ILE A 290 -18.40 -8.07 -15.33
CA ILE A 290 -18.53 -9.53 -15.21
C ILE A 290 -17.35 -10.07 -14.38
N PRO A 291 -17.58 -11.00 -13.43
CA PRO A 291 -16.50 -11.62 -12.68
C PRO A 291 -15.45 -12.27 -13.60
N ALA A 292 -14.18 -11.98 -13.34
CA ALA A 292 -13.04 -12.41 -14.15
C ALA A 292 -11.85 -12.80 -13.26
N MET A 293 -10.89 -13.56 -13.80
CA MET A 293 -9.63 -13.89 -13.11
C MET A 293 -8.67 -12.70 -13.06
N GLU A 294 -8.76 -11.78 -14.03
CA GLU A 294 -8.01 -10.53 -14.07
C GLU A 294 -8.97 -9.39 -14.34
N GLY A 295 -8.86 -8.32 -13.55
CA GLY A 295 -9.73 -7.16 -13.70
C GLY A 295 -9.58 -6.12 -12.60
N ARG A 296 -10.49 -5.14 -12.63
CA ARG A 296 -10.57 -4.10 -11.61
C ARG A 296 -11.13 -4.67 -10.30
N LEU A 297 -10.62 -4.15 -9.20
CA LEU A 297 -11.01 -4.57 -7.87
C LEU A 297 -12.14 -3.71 -7.33
N VAL A 298 -13.28 -4.35 -7.12
CA VAL A 298 -14.43 -3.79 -6.41
C VAL A 298 -14.53 -4.43 -5.04
N VAL A 299 -14.69 -3.63 -3.99
CA VAL A 299 -14.60 -4.12 -2.60
C VAL A 299 -15.81 -3.76 -1.75
N THR A 300 -16.19 -4.67 -0.85
CA THR A 300 -17.05 -4.38 0.30
C THR A 300 -16.26 -4.64 1.57
N SER A 301 -16.05 -3.62 2.43
CA SER A 301 -15.15 -3.71 3.58
C SER A 301 -15.90 -3.73 4.90
N PHE A 302 -15.79 -4.81 5.66
CA PHE A 302 -16.47 -4.98 6.97
C PHE A 302 -15.85 -4.16 8.10
N THR A 303 -14.80 -3.42 7.82
CA THR A 303 -14.08 -2.57 8.77
C THR A 303 -14.15 -1.09 8.42
N THR A 304 -15.24 -0.66 7.80
CA THR A 304 -15.49 0.74 7.39
C THR A 304 -16.89 1.18 7.83
N ASN A 305 -17.28 0.83 9.07
CA ASN A 305 -18.63 1.15 9.56
C ASN A 305 -18.91 2.66 9.60
N GLY A 306 -17.90 3.50 9.77
CA GLY A 306 -18.09 4.95 9.84
C GLY A 306 -18.26 5.62 8.48
N THR A 307 -17.62 5.07 7.44
CA THR A 307 -17.81 5.44 6.03
C THR A 307 -17.90 4.14 5.24
N PRO A 308 -19.08 3.52 5.16
CA PRO A 308 -19.21 2.21 4.55
C PRO A 308 -18.71 2.20 3.11
N LEU A 309 -17.92 1.18 2.77
CA LEU A 309 -17.51 0.87 1.41
C LEU A 309 -18.21 -0.41 0.98
N ILE A 310 -19.24 -0.28 0.13
CA ILE A 310 -20.01 -1.40 -0.41
C ILE A 310 -19.94 -1.31 -1.92
N ARG A 311 -19.49 -2.40 -2.57
CA ARG A 311 -19.17 -2.45 -3.99
C ARG A 311 -18.42 -1.22 -4.49
N TYR A 312 -17.42 -0.84 -3.72
CA TYR A 312 -16.60 0.35 -4.00
C TYR A 312 -15.49 0.00 -4.99
N ASP A 313 -15.49 0.66 -6.15
CA ASP A 313 -14.39 0.62 -7.11
C ASP A 313 -13.20 1.39 -6.52
N ILE A 314 -12.21 0.65 -6.05
CA ILE A 314 -11.05 1.25 -5.37
C ILE A 314 -9.99 1.79 -6.33
N GLY A 315 -10.15 1.49 -7.64
CA GLY A 315 -9.23 1.91 -8.70
C GLY A 315 -7.95 1.09 -8.81
N ASP A 316 -7.86 -0.05 -8.11
CA ASP A 316 -6.78 -1.01 -8.25
C ASP A 316 -7.25 -2.22 -9.08
N ALA A 317 -6.31 -3.00 -9.62
CA ALA A 317 -6.59 -4.22 -10.36
C ALA A 317 -5.77 -5.38 -9.82
N LEU A 318 -6.29 -6.60 -9.93
CA LEU A 318 -5.60 -7.83 -9.54
C LEU A 318 -5.76 -8.94 -10.56
N VAL A 319 -4.91 -9.96 -10.40
CA VAL A 319 -5.04 -11.28 -11.01
C VAL A 319 -5.30 -12.29 -9.89
N LEU A 320 -6.40 -13.03 -9.96
CA LEU A 320 -6.71 -14.12 -9.02
C LEU A 320 -5.92 -15.38 -9.38
N SER A 321 -5.84 -16.32 -8.44
CA SER A 321 -5.18 -17.61 -8.65
C SER A 321 -6.06 -18.76 -8.17
N ASP A 322 -6.16 -19.81 -8.97
CA ASP A 322 -6.83 -21.05 -8.59
C ASP A 322 -5.91 -22.03 -7.82
N ALA A 323 -4.66 -21.63 -7.58
CA ALA A 323 -3.70 -22.43 -6.85
C ALA A 323 -4.11 -22.61 -5.38
N VAL A 324 -3.61 -23.68 -4.76
CA VAL A 324 -3.81 -23.93 -3.33
C VAL A 324 -2.50 -23.72 -2.59
N CYS A 325 -2.56 -22.95 -1.49
CA CYS A 325 -1.39 -22.71 -0.65
C CYS A 325 -1.28 -23.75 0.47
N THR A 326 -0.08 -24.29 0.67
CA THR A 326 0.21 -25.26 1.74
C THR A 326 0.64 -24.59 3.07
N CYS A 327 0.49 -23.27 3.20
CA CYS A 327 0.90 -22.54 4.41
C CYS A 327 -0.04 -22.70 5.61
N GLY A 328 -1.20 -23.36 5.41
CA GLY A 328 -2.25 -23.53 6.43
C GLY A 328 -3.29 -22.41 6.45
N ASN A 329 -3.13 -21.33 5.69
CA ASN A 329 -4.15 -20.31 5.48
C ASN A 329 -4.98 -20.69 4.24
N ASN A 330 -6.27 -20.99 4.43
CA ASN A 330 -7.17 -21.47 3.38
C ASN A 330 -7.95 -20.36 2.66
N ASN A 331 -7.63 -19.09 2.91
CA ASN A 331 -8.18 -17.99 2.13
C ASN A 331 -7.76 -18.09 0.65
N PRO A 332 -8.60 -17.65 -0.31
CA PRO A 332 -8.29 -17.66 -1.74
C PRO A 332 -7.02 -16.85 -2.06
N LEU A 333 -6.38 -17.19 -3.18
CA LEU A 333 -5.12 -16.60 -3.57
C LEU A 333 -5.27 -15.49 -4.62
N VAL A 334 -4.35 -14.55 -4.54
CA VAL A 334 -4.06 -13.53 -5.57
C VAL A 334 -2.72 -13.87 -6.18
N GLU A 335 -2.66 -14.00 -7.50
CA GLU A 335 -1.42 -14.19 -8.23
C GLU A 335 -0.61 -12.88 -8.21
N LYS A 336 -1.30 -11.77 -8.52
CA LYS A 336 -0.63 -10.47 -8.65
C LYS A 336 -1.56 -9.30 -8.35
N ILE A 337 -1.05 -8.31 -7.62
CA ILE A 337 -1.65 -6.98 -7.51
C ILE A 337 -1.05 -6.13 -8.63
N LEU A 338 -1.88 -5.69 -9.57
CA LEU A 338 -1.43 -4.89 -10.72
C LEU A 338 -1.26 -3.40 -10.37
N GLY A 339 -1.80 -2.99 -9.20
CA GLY A 339 -1.82 -1.61 -8.76
C GLY A 339 -2.90 -0.79 -9.44
N ARG A 340 -2.74 0.52 -9.44
CA ARG A 340 -3.77 1.42 -9.98
C ARG A 340 -3.88 1.32 -11.50
N SER A 341 -5.09 1.12 -11.96
CA SER A 341 -5.42 1.17 -13.39
C SER A 341 -5.04 2.50 -14.06
N ASN A 342 -4.84 3.56 -13.28
CA ASN A 342 -4.54 4.92 -13.73
C ASN A 342 -3.07 5.36 -13.58
N ASP A 343 -2.19 4.55 -12.98
CA ASP A 343 -0.76 4.85 -12.83
C ASP A 343 0.06 4.04 -13.86
N PHE A 344 0.02 4.48 -15.10
CA PHE A 344 0.70 3.85 -16.24
C PHE A 344 1.30 4.93 -17.17
N ILE A 345 2.32 4.55 -17.93
CA ILE A 345 2.73 5.24 -19.16
C ILE A 345 1.98 4.58 -20.30
N TYR A 346 1.41 5.37 -21.20
CA TYR A 346 0.80 4.86 -22.43
C TYR A 346 1.76 4.94 -23.61
N SER A 347 1.82 3.89 -24.39
CA SER A 347 2.54 3.84 -25.67
C SER A 347 1.63 3.21 -26.73
N GLU A 348 1.58 3.78 -27.93
CA GLU A 348 0.82 3.18 -29.04
C GLU A 348 1.33 1.78 -29.43
N ALA A 349 2.64 1.55 -29.27
CA ALA A 349 3.27 0.29 -29.62
C ALA A 349 3.04 -0.84 -28.62
N VAL A 350 2.88 -0.52 -27.33
CA VAL A 350 2.89 -1.50 -26.23
C VAL A 350 1.58 -1.47 -25.40
N GLY A 351 0.84 -0.36 -25.45
CA GLY A 351 -0.34 -0.12 -24.62
C GLY A 351 0.03 0.48 -23.25
N LYS A 352 -0.65 0.05 -22.19
CA LYS A 352 -0.45 0.55 -20.83
C LYS A 352 0.76 -0.15 -20.16
N ILE A 353 1.73 0.64 -19.73
CA ILE A 353 2.96 0.19 -19.07
C ILE A 353 2.86 0.56 -17.59
N ASN A 354 2.62 -0.40 -16.73
CA ASN A 354 2.44 -0.20 -15.29
C ASN A 354 3.77 0.00 -14.54
N LEU A 355 3.67 0.33 -13.26
CA LEU A 355 4.80 0.58 -12.37
C LEU A 355 5.79 -0.59 -12.33
N GLY A 356 5.31 -1.83 -12.21
CA GLY A 356 6.18 -3.02 -12.13
C GLY A 356 7.00 -3.23 -13.41
N ASN A 357 6.43 -2.91 -14.56
CA ASN A 357 7.18 -2.97 -15.82
C ASN A 357 8.22 -1.86 -15.91
N LEU A 358 7.87 -0.65 -15.46
CA LEU A 358 8.76 0.50 -15.56
C LEU A 358 9.94 0.42 -14.56
N SER A 359 9.71 -0.07 -13.33
CA SER A 359 10.75 -0.23 -12.31
C SER A 359 11.85 -1.20 -12.73
N ASN A 360 11.51 -2.21 -13.54
CA ASN A 360 12.48 -3.13 -14.12
C ASN A 360 13.49 -2.45 -15.08
N ALA A 361 13.31 -1.17 -15.43
CA ALA A 361 14.32 -0.40 -16.15
C ALA A 361 15.62 -0.23 -15.34
N LEU A 362 15.56 -0.41 -14.04
CA LEU A 362 16.71 -0.37 -13.14
C LEU A 362 17.55 -1.65 -13.13
N LYS A 363 17.13 -2.71 -13.82
CA LYS A 363 17.86 -3.97 -13.89
C LYS A 363 19.22 -3.77 -14.57
N ASP A 364 20.27 -4.28 -13.94
CA ASP A 364 21.66 -4.19 -14.42
C ASP A 364 22.19 -2.74 -14.57
N VAL A 365 21.60 -1.79 -13.85
CA VAL A 365 21.98 -0.37 -13.83
C VAL A 365 22.48 0.01 -12.44
N ASN A 366 23.71 0.52 -12.36
CA ASN A 366 24.28 1.01 -11.11
C ASN A 366 24.07 2.53 -10.96
N GLY A 367 24.15 3.01 -9.73
CA GLY A 367 24.20 4.44 -9.42
C GLY A 367 22.93 5.25 -9.71
N VAL A 368 21.83 4.67 -10.16
CA VAL A 368 20.52 5.38 -10.19
C VAL A 368 19.92 5.34 -8.79
N LEU A 369 19.74 6.47 -8.15
CA LEU A 369 19.16 6.57 -6.82
C LEU A 369 17.64 6.63 -6.89
N LYS A 370 17.12 7.42 -7.85
CA LYS A 370 15.68 7.63 -8.03
C LYS A 370 15.40 8.02 -9.48
N PHE A 371 14.26 7.61 -10.02
CA PHE A 371 13.79 8.14 -11.30
C PHE A 371 12.26 8.28 -11.30
N GLN A 372 11.78 9.19 -12.15
CA GLN A 372 10.34 9.43 -12.36
C GLN A 372 10.07 9.59 -13.84
N ALA A 373 9.08 8.89 -14.36
CA ALA A 373 8.58 9.05 -15.72
C ALA A 373 7.33 9.95 -15.70
N ILE A 374 7.37 10.99 -16.50
CA ILE A 374 6.28 11.97 -16.64
C ILE A 374 5.80 11.90 -18.09
N GLN A 375 4.52 11.70 -18.31
CA GLN A 375 3.90 11.71 -19.62
C GLN A 375 2.91 12.87 -19.73
N ASP A 376 3.28 13.88 -20.48
CA ASP A 376 2.47 15.07 -20.81
C ASP A 376 1.86 14.99 -22.21
N GLU A 377 2.45 14.16 -23.09
CA GLU A 377 2.05 13.93 -24.48
C GLU A 377 1.98 12.44 -24.79
N LYS A 378 1.20 12.06 -25.82
CA LYS A 378 0.88 10.66 -26.11
C LYS A 378 2.11 9.81 -26.47
N GLU A 379 3.03 10.34 -27.26
CA GLU A 379 4.24 9.66 -27.72
C GLU A 379 5.53 10.30 -27.17
N ALA A 380 5.45 10.98 -26.03
CA ALA A 380 6.60 11.56 -25.37
C ALA A 380 6.56 11.37 -23.85
N ILE A 381 7.71 11.03 -23.27
CA ILE A 381 7.92 10.96 -21.81
C ILE A 381 9.18 11.72 -21.42
N THR A 382 9.10 12.41 -20.29
CA THR A 382 10.28 12.96 -19.62
C THR A 382 10.67 12.02 -18.47
N ILE A 383 11.93 11.60 -18.44
CA ILE A 383 12.50 10.83 -17.34
C ILE A 383 13.36 11.77 -16.48
N LEU A 384 12.92 12.06 -15.27
CA LEU A 384 13.77 12.69 -14.26
C LEU A 384 14.60 11.61 -13.58
N LEU A 385 15.92 11.80 -13.46
CA LEU A 385 16.82 10.81 -12.87
C LEU A 385 17.78 11.47 -11.86
N VAL A 386 17.77 10.96 -10.65
CA VAL A 386 18.77 11.27 -9.60
C VAL A 386 19.83 10.18 -9.63
N LYS A 387 21.07 10.59 -9.85
CA LYS A 387 22.22 9.68 -9.93
C LYS A 387 23.17 9.82 -8.75
N ASP A 388 23.83 8.75 -8.40
CA ASP A 388 25.03 8.80 -7.58
C ASP A 388 26.20 9.26 -8.45
N GLN A 389 26.90 10.30 -8.02
CA GLN A 389 27.95 10.95 -8.78
C GLN A 389 29.19 10.07 -9.00
N THR A 390 29.39 9.06 -8.14
CA THR A 390 30.57 8.20 -8.16
C THR A 390 30.33 6.85 -8.82
N LEU A 391 29.07 6.40 -8.86
CA LEU A 391 28.71 5.05 -9.29
C LEU A 391 27.99 4.99 -10.62
N PHE A 392 27.35 6.09 -11.04
CA PHE A 392 26.63 6.15 -12.32
C PHE A 392 27.57 6.50 -13.46
N SER A 393 27.69 5.61 -14.42
CA SER A 393 28.55 5.75 -15.58
C SER A 393 27.73 5.96 -16.87
N GLU A 394 28.41 6.33 -17.96
CA GLU A 394 27.79 6.37 -19.29
C GLU A 394 27.26 5.00 -19.74
N LYS A 395 27.92 3.90 -19.32
CA LYS A 395 27.43 2.54 -19.56
C LYS A 395 26.07 2.34 -18.89
N ASP A 396 25.93 2.74 -17.61
CA ASP A 396 24.68 2.63 -16.88
C ASP A 396 23.56 3.46 -17.49
N GLN A 397 23.89 4.66 -17.98
CA GLN A 397 22.94 5.48 -18.75
C GLN A 397 22.45 4.77 -20.02
N ARG A 398 23.36 4.18 -20.79
CA ARG A 398 22.98 3.43 -22.00
C ARG A 398 22.10 2.23 -21.68
N VAL A 399 22.44 1.45 -20.66
CA VAL A 399 21.65 0.29 -20.23
C VAL A 399 20.27 0.74 -19.72
N PHE A 400 20.21 1.79 -18.91
CA PHE A 400 18.95 2.34 -18.41
C PHE A 400 18.04 2.80 -19.55
N MET A 401 18.59 3.57 -20.50
CA MET A 401 17.83 4.06 -21.66
C MET A 401 17.37 2.91 -22.57
N ALA A 402 18.20 1.90 -22.80
CA ALA A 402 17.81 0.70 -23.53
C ALA A 402 16.68 -0.05 -22.83
N ASN A 403 16.76 -0.17 -21.49
CA ASN A 403 15.72 -0.79 -20.67
C ASN A 403 14.39 -0.01 -20.72
N ILE A 404 14.42 1.32 -20.68
CA ILE A 404 13.22 2.15 -20.87
C ILE A 404 12.67 1.94 -22.28
N ARG A 405 13.52 2.06 -23.29
CA ARG A 405 13.14 1.92 -24.72
C ARG A 405 12.43 0.59 -24.99
N ALA A 406 13.00 -0.50 -24.50
CA ALA A 406 12.41 -1.84 -24.63
C ALA A 406 10.99 -1.96 -24.05
N ARG A 407 10.63 -1.09 -23.13
CA ARG A 407 9.31 -1.10 -22.45
C ARG A 407 8.31 -0.15 -23.09
N VAL A 408 8.77 1.03 -23.54
CA VAL A 408 7.87 2.04 -24.10
C VAL A 408 7.78 1.98 -25.64
N GLY A 409 8.66 1.20 -26.28
CA GLY A 409 8.70 1.06 -27.75
C GLY A 409 9.58 2.11 -28.44
N GLU A 410 9.94 1.83 -29.68
CA GLU A 410 10.91 2.63 -30.43
C GLU A 410 10.40 4.03 -30.82
N LYS A 411 9.09 4.19 -31.01
CA LYS A 411 8.48 5.46 -31.42
C LYS A 411 8.37 6.49 -30.30
N MET A 412 8.38 6.05 -29.04
CA MET A 412 8.26 6.95 -27.89
C MET A 412 9.45 7.92 -27.82
N HIS A 413 9.19 9.20 -27.84
CA HIS A 413 10.22 10.21 -27.55
C HIS A 413 10.56 10.19 -26.06
N ILE A 414 11.84 10.03 -25.70
CA ILE A 414 12.31 9.97 -24.32
C ILE A 414 13.28 11.10 -24.06
N ASP A 415 12.89 12.05 -23.21
CA ASP A 415 13.74 13.13 -22.72
C ASP A 415 14.30 12.78 -21.35
N LEU A 416 15.62 12.53 -21.24
CA LEU A 416 16.29 12.19 -19.98
C LEU A 416 16.88 13.45 -19.34
N LYS A 417 16.41 13.79 -18.14
CA LYS A 417 16.89 14.94 -17.35
C LYS A 417 17.52 14.47 -16.05
N PHE A 418 18.77 14.83 -15.84
CA PHE A 418 19.42 14.65 -14.54
C PHE A 418 19.01 15.77 -13.61
N VAL A 419 18.62 15.39 -12.39
CA VAL A 419 18.19 16.31 -11.33
C VAL A 419 18.83 15.92 -10.01
N ASP A 420 19.01 16.89 -9.10
CA ASP A 420 19.58 16.62 -7.78
C ASP A 420 18.59 15.93 -6.85
N GLU A 421 17.30 16.17 -7.05
CA GLU A 421 16.23 15.63 -6.21
C GLU A 421 14.92 15.48 -7.02
N ILE A 422 14.14 14.45 -6.67
CA ILE A 422 12.74 14.31 -7.07
C ILE A 422 11.93 14.29 -5.78
N ALA A 423 11.10 15.29 -5.57
CA ALA A 423 10.30 15.44 -4.35
C ALA A 423 9.26 14.33 -4.20
N ASN A 424 9.06 13.90 -2.97
CA ASN A 424 7.92 13.05 -2.62
C ASN A 424 6.63 13.88 -2.60
N GLU A 425 5.48 13.24 -2.77
CA GLU A 425 4.17 13.87 -2.59
C GLU A 425 4.00 14.36 -1.13
N ALA A 426 2.99 15.19 -0.88
CA ALA A 426 2.66 15.67 0.47
C ALA A 426 2.35 14.53 1.46
N SER A 427 1.94 13.36 0.96
CA SER A 427 1.76 12.12 1.72
C SER A 427 3.08 11.46 2.18
N GLY A 428 4.22 11.94 1.68
CA GLY A 428 5.54 11.34 1.88
C GLY A 428 5.83 10.15 0.97
N LYS A 429 4.89 9.76 0.10
CA LYS A 429 5.06 8.70 -0.90
C LYS A 429 5.82 9.23 -2.12
N PHE A 430 6.55 8.35 -2.76
CA PHE A 430 7.15 8.62 -4.05
C PHE A 430 6.23 8.14 -5.18
N ARG A 431 6.10 8.94 -6.22
CA ARG A 431 5.35 8.60 -7.42
C ARG A 431 6.29 8.44 -8.59
N MET A 432 6.53 7.19 -9.01
CA MET A 432 7.44 6.89 -10.12
C MET A 432 6.83 7.24 -11.48
N ILE A 433 5.51 7.14 -11.63
CA ILE A 433 4.78 7.45 -12.87
C ILE A 433 3.87 8.65 -12.64
N LYS A 434 3.99 9.67 -13.50
CA LYS A 434 3.03 10.77 -13.62
C LYS A 434 2.47 10.80 -15.03
N ASN A 435 1.25 10.31 -15.21
CA ASN A 435 0.54 10.38 -16.49
C ASN A 435 -0.45 11.54 -16.44
N ASN A 436 -0.18 12.60 -17.19
CA ASN A 436 -0.99 13.81 -17.25
C ASN A 436 -1.95 13.80 -18.47
N ILE A 437 -1.89 12.78 -19.32
CA ILE A 437 -2.74 12.64 -20.52
C ILE A 437 -3.91 11.65 -20.33
N LYS A 438 -4.02 10.99 -19.20
CA LYS A 438 -4.99 9.91 -18.95
C LYS A 438 -6.45 10.30 -19.21
N GLY A 439 -6.85 11.54 -18.93
CA GLY A 439 -8.19 12.06 -19.25
C GLY A 439 -8.43 12.45 -20.72
N ARG A 440 -7.43 12.25 -21.60
CA ARG A 440 -7.53 12.51 -23.04
C ARG A 440 -7.50 11.23 -23.88
N MET A 441 -7.55 10.06 -23.19
CA MET A 441 -7.43 8.73 -23.84
C MET A 441 -8.73 7.91 -23.77
N GLU A 442 -9.80 8.48 -23.19
CA GLU A 442 -11.15 7.95 -23.18
C GLU A 442 -11.95 8.47 -24.38
#